data_49118617344297033388ee0b6fffbe8c
#
_entry.id   49118617344297033388ee0b6fffbe8c
#
_cell.length_a   1.000
_cell.length_b   1.000
_cell.length_c   1.000
_cell.angle_alpha   90.00
_cell.angle_beta   90.00
_cell.angle_gamma   90.00
#
_symmetry.space_group_name_H-M   'P 1'
#
loop_
_entity.id
_entity.type
_entity.pdbx_description
1 polymer ?
#
loop_
_entity_poly.entity_id
_entity_poly.type
_entity_poly.pdbx_seq_one_letter_code
_entity_poly.pdbx_strand_id
1 'polypeptide(L)'
;MRTFIDVLRDNTVHVDRAVTFVRTNGAEKRVSYPDLWAEASRRGAALRALGLEKGDRVALVLPEPDEFVLSFVGALTAGIVAVPMYPPATLAKLGAYGDTVRHVLAASGARALVTNDTLKPLIAEHLLEGEGAGARLVLERELASADPGSRDLALPRVDPSDLAFLQFTSGSTSRPKGVMVTHENLSVNAHAIMFDGLRSTPEDRGVSWLPLYHDMGLIGFVIAPVYALVQVMFLPTLSFIRRPSMWLDAIHRFRGSITFAPNFAYALATRAVTESQAAAWDLSCMRALGCGAEPIQADVLRAFLARFARQGLKPESILPCYGMAEATLAMTFHDLGTPLKTDVIGVDAMREGKAEPAKPGGGSLELVSCGRPFPGHEIAIVNGAGASAPLGERQVGEIWLRGPSVTRGYFGNEEATRETFGAGDGWLRTGDLGYVAGGDLFICGRSKDLIILNGKNYYPQDIERIASKVDGIRDAQCVAFSRIDDSGAEHAVLVAESRRTGEAQRQLIDAVTAAVRQELGLLLSEVVLIKRGTLPKTSSGKVRRRETKQRLERGQLELVGDEPDAGDETAAKKSPAVENQSRGAI
;
A
#
# COMPACT_ATOMS: atom_id res chain seq x y z
N MET A 1 12.96 -25.18 8.92
CA MET A 1 12.74 -23.71 9.05
C MET A 1 11.73 -23.50 10.15
N ARG A 2 11.88 -22.45 10.98
CA ARG A 2 10.94 -22.14 12.09
C ARG A 2 9.78 -21.33 11.56
N THR A 3 8.55 -21.69 11.95
CA THR A 3 7.37 -20.90 11.60
C THR A 3 7.31 -19.58 12.38
N PHE A 4 6.51 -18.62 11.92
CA PHE A 4 6.22 -17.41 12.69
C PHE A 4 5.74 -17.73 14.11
N ILE A 5 4.91 -18.77 14.25
CA ILE A 5 4.35 -19.19 15.53
C ILE A 5 5.42 -19.74 16.47
N ASP A 6 6.40 -20.49 15.95
CA ASP A 6 7.52 -20.97 16.77
C ASP A 6 8.36 -19.80 17.29
N VAL A 7 8.65 -18.81 16.42
CA VAL A 7 9.42 -17.63 16.80
C VAL A 7 8.68 -16.79 17.83
N LEU A 8 7.38 -16.54 17.62
CA LEU A 8 6.57 -15.76 18.56
C LEU A 8 6.50 -16.44 19.94
N ARG A 9 6.29 -17.77 19.96
CA ARG A 9 6.28 -18.53 21.21
C ARG A 9 7.62 -18.43 21.96
N ASP A 10 8.73 -18.57 21.25
CA ASP A 10 10.05 -18.48 21.89
C ASP A 10 10.36 -17.06 22.37
N ASN A 11 9.81 -16.03 21.72
CA ASN A 11 9.95 -14.63 22.14
C ASN A 11 9.21 -14.31 23.45
N THR A 12 8.39 -15.19 23.99
CA THR A 12 7.69 -14.97 25.28
C THR A 12 8.65 -14.83 26.47
N VAL A 13 9.91 -15.20 26.35
CA VAL A 13 10.94 -14.97 27.38
C VAL A 13 11.34 -13.49 27.49
N HIS A 14 11.05 -12.68 26.47
CA HIS A 14 11.40 -11.26 26.41
C HIS A 14 10.25 -10.39 26.97
N VAL A 15 10.09 -10.37 28.28
CA VAL A 15 8.99 -9.67 28.98
C VAL A 15 9.04 -8.14 28.86
N ASP A 16 10.20 -7.58 28.57
CA ASP A 16 10.45 -6.15 28.37
C ASP A 16 10.09 -5.67 26.95
N ARG A 17 10.00 -6.59 26.00
CA ARG A 17 9.63 -6.31 24.60
C ARG A 17 8.13 -6.31 24.42
N ALA A 18 7.64 -5.38 23.57
CA ALA A 18 6.21 -5.20 23.38
C ALA A 18 5.88 -4.59 22.02
N VAL A 19 4.63 -4.74 21.64
CA VAL A 19 3.99 -3.94 20.61
C VAL A 19 3.08 -2.90 21.25
N THR A 20 2.95 -1.73 20.64
CA THR A 20 2.08 -0.64 21.14
C THR A 20 1.04 -0.32 20.10
N PHE A 21 -0.22 -0.34 20.48
CA PHE A 21 -1.36 -0.02 19.62
C PHE A 21 -1.94 1.33 20.01
N VAL A 22 -2.06 2.23 19.06
CA VAL A 22 -2.83 3.47 19.22
C VAL A 22 -4.19 3.26 18.59
N ARG A 23 -5.27 3.41 19.35
CA ARG A 23 -6.64 3.28 18.85
C ARG A 23 -7.13 4.58 18.20
N THR A 24 -8.23 4.50 17.47
CA THR A 24 -8.83 5.67 16.79
C THR A 24 -9.24 6.79 17.75
N ASN A 25 -9.55 6.48 19.01
CA ASN A 25 -9.82 7.45 20.07
C ASN A 25 -8.56 8.04 20.74
N GLY A 26 -7.37 7.61 20.31
CA GLY A 26 -6.07 8.05 20.85
C GLY A 26 -5.57 7.26 22.06
N ALA A 27 -6.33 6.28 22.55
CA ALA A 27 -5.85 5.42 23.64
C ALA A 27 -4.70 4.54 23.17
N GLU A 28 -3.67 4.42 24.02
CA GLU A 28 -2.50 3.56 23.77
C GLU A 28 -2.60 2.27 24.61
N LYS A 29 -2.38 1.13 23.94
CA LYS A 29 -2.34 -0.19 24.60
C LYS A 29 -0.98 -0.83 24.30
N ARG A 30 -0.18 -1.02 25.31
CA ARG A 30 1.08 -1.76 25.22
C ARG A 30 0.83 -3.23 25.54
N VAL A 31 1.29 -4.15 24.68
CA VAL A 31 1.11 -5.60 24.80
C VAL A 31 2.50 -6.23 24.72
N SER A 32 2.95 -6.84 25.81
CA SER A 32 4.24 -7.57 25.86
C SER A 32 4.20 -8.83 24.98
N TYR A 33 5.35 -9.39 24.61
CA TYR A 33 5.37 -10.65 23.85
C TYR A 33 4.68 -11.82 24.58
N PRO A 34 4.85 -12.01 25.91
CA PRO A 34 4.06 -13.00 26.66
C PRO A 34 2.55 -12.75 26.55
N ASP A 35 2.12 -11.49 26.71
CA ASP A 35 0.69 -11.15 26.60
C ASP A 35 0.18 -11.31 25.17
N LEU A 36 0.99 -10.94 24.17
CA LEU A 36 0.65 -11.15 22.75
C LEU A 36 0.42 -12.64 22.46
N TRP A 37 1.30 -13.51 22.96
CA TRP A 37 1.13 -14.95 22.84
C TRP A 37 -0.13 -15.45 23.55
N ALA A 38 -0.34 -15.04 24.81
CA ALA A 38 -1.50 -15.45 25.60
C ALA A 38 -2.83 -15.00 24.98
N GLU A 39 -2.91 -13.73 24.58
CA GLU A 39 -4.08 -13.14 23.94
C GLU A 39 -4.39 -13.78 22.58
N ALA A 40 -3.35 -14.04 21.76
CA ALA A 40 -3.50 -14.71 20.49
C ALA A 40 -3.90 -16.17 20.66
N SER A 41 -3.27 -16.90 21.58
CA SER A 41 -3.61 -18.31 21.86
C SER A 41 -5.04 -18.47 22.36
N ARG A 42 -5.54 -17.55 23.20
CA ARG A 42 -6.94 -17.52 23.65
C ARG A 42 -7.89 -17.39 22.47
N ARG A 43 -7.64 -16.44 21.53
CA ARG A 43 -8.46 -16.26 20.33
C ARG A 43 -8.41 -17.47 19.40
N GLY A 44 -7.23 -18.06 19.24
CA GLY A 44 -7.06 -19.30 18.48
C GLY A 44 -7.87 -20.45 19.04
N ALA A 45 -7.83 -20.67 20.37
CA ALA A 45 -8.63 -21.67 21.06
C ALA A 45 -10.14 -21.39 20.93
N ALA A 46 -10.55 -20.12 21.03
CA ALA A 46 -11.94 -19.70 20.83
C ALA A 46 -12.44 -20.01 19.42
N LEU A 47 -11.64 -19.72 18.37
CA LEU A 47 -11.97 -20.07 16.98
C LEU A 47 -12.14 -21.59 16.82
N ARG A 48 -11.28 -22.39 17.44
CA ARG A 48 -11.43 -23.85 17.44
C ARG A 48 -12.68 -24.34 18.18
N ALA A 49 -13.02 -23.71 19.30
CA ALA A 49 -14.24 -24.00 20.04
C ALA A 49 -15.51 -23.70 19.22
N LEU A 50 -15.44 -22.79 18.27
CA LEU A 50 -16.50 -22.51 17.28
C LEU A 50 -16.60 -23.60 16.17
N GLY A 51 -15.71 -24.59 16.17
CA GLY A 51 -15.69 -25.68 15.21
C GLY A 51 -14.82 -25.45 13.98
N LEU A 52 -13.92 -24.43 14.00
CA LEU A 52 -12.92 -24.27 12.94
C LEU A 52 -11.76 -25.22 13.20
N GLU A 53 -11.26 -25.83 12.15
CA GLU A 53 -10.14 -26.76 12.18
C GLU A 53 -8.90 -26.17 11.47
N LYS A 54 -7.74 -26.81 11.67
CA LYS A 54 -6.51 -26.45 10.93
C LYS A 54 -6.78 -26.47 9.42
N GLY A 55 -6.43 -25.39 8.73
CA GLY A 55 -6.66 -25.20 7.30
C GLY A 55 -8.01 -24.56 6.95
N ASP A 56 -8.95 -24.42 7.89
CA ASP A 56 -10.15 -23.61 7.67
C ASP A 56 -9.80 -22.13 7.53
N ARG A 57 -10.63 -21.36 6.84
CA ARG A 57 -10.41 -19.93 6.59
C ARG A 57 -11.33 -19.09 7.45
N VAL A 58 -10.78 -18.00 7.99
CA VAL A 58 -11.51 -16.99 8.76
C VAL A 58 -11.24 -15.60 8.19
N ALA A 59 -12.30 -14.91 7.77
CA ALA A 59 -12.20 -13.52 7.31
C ALA A 59 -12.10 -12.56 8.50
N LEU A 60 -11.25 -11.52 8.38
CA LEU A 60 -11.03 -10.52 9.43
C LEU A 60 -11.36 -9.13 8.88
N VAL A 61 -12.39 -8.48 9.45
CA VAL A 61 -12.79 -7.09 9.13
C VAL A 61 -12.77 -6.29 10.41
N LEU A 62 -11.59 -5.83 10.79
CA LEU A 62 -11.32 -5.17 12.07
C LEU A 62 -10.58 -3.84 11.84
N PRO A 63 -11.15 -2.69 12.24
CA PRO A 63 -10.55 -1.39 12.01
C PRO A 63 -9.50 -1.00 13.06
N GLU A 64 -9.61 -1.52 14.29
CA GLU A 64 -8.67 -1.21 15.37
C GLU A 64 -7.44 -2.12 15.28
N PRO A 65 -6.22 -1.54 15.39
CA PRO A 65 -4.99 -2.31 15.18
C PRO A 65 -4.81 -3.48 16.15
N ASP A 66 -5.15 -3.32 17.42
CA ASP A 66 -5.01 -4.38 18.43
C ASP A 66 -6.01 -5.52 18.20
N GLU A 67 -7.27 -5.20 17.88
CA GLU A 67 -8.29 -6.20 17.53
C GLU A 67 -7.85 -7.03 16.33
N PHE A 68 -7.32 -6.36 15.30
CA PHE A 68 -6.86 -7.02 14.09
C PHE A 68 -5.65 -7.92 14.34
N VAL A 69 -4.58 -7.39 14.95
CA VAL A 69 -3.32 -8.14 15.16
C VAL A 69 -3.55 -9.34 16.07
N LEU A 70 -4.27 -9.17 17.17
CA LEU A 70 -4.53 -10.26 18.11
C LEU A 70 -5.40 -11.37 17.50
N SER A 71 -6.40 -11.01 16.69
CA SER A 71 -7.25 -11.99 15.99
C SER A 71 -6.52 -12.68 14.85
N PHE A 72 -5.69 -11.93 14.08
CA PHE A 72 -4.86 -12.48 13.01
C PHE A 72 -3.86 -13.50 13.56
N VAL A 73 -3.05 -13.11 14.55
CA VAL A 73 -2.09 -14.01 15.19
C VAL A 73 -2.80 -15.18 15.84
N GLY A 74 -3.98 -14.95 16.44
CA GLY A 74 -4.81 -16.00 17.03
C GLY A 74 -5.24 -17.06 16.00
N ALA A 75 -5.65 -16.66 14.81
CA ALA A 75 -5.96 -17.59 13.73
C ALA A 75 -4.72 -18.43 13.37
N LEU A 76 -3.55 -17.79 13.22
CA LEU A 76 -2.30 -18.47 12.89
C LEU A 76 -1.88 -19.49 13.98
N THR A 77 -2.05 -19.15 15.27
CA THR A 77 -1.73 -20.10 16.38
C THR A 77 -2.59 -21.35 16.34
N ALA A 78 -3.81 -21.23 15.84
CA ALA A 78 -4.75 -22.35 15.67
C ALA A 78 -4.59 -23.10 14.34
N GLY A 79 -3.62 -22.71 13.49
CA GLY A 79 -3.47 -23.26 12.13
C GLY A 79 -4.62 -22.90 11.21
N ILE A 80 -5.41 -21.88 11.56
CA ILE A 80 -6.53 -21.37 10.76
C ILE A 80 -5.99 -20.30 9.81
N VAL A 81 -6.36 -20.41 8.54
CA VAL A 81 -5.91 -19.50 7.47
C VAL A 81 -6.68 -18.18 7.59
N ALA A 82 -5.98 -17.11 7.94
CA ALA A 82 -6.58 -15.79 8.01
C ALA A 82 -6.85 -15.21 6.62
N VAL A 83 -7.94 -14.44 6.48
CA VAL A 83 -8.30 -13.71 5.27
C VAL A 83 -8.49 -12.22 5.64
N PRO A 84 -7.42 -11.43 5.66
CA PRO A 84 -7.46 -10.00 5.95
C PRO A 84 -8.32 -9.26 4.94
N MET A 85 -9.25 -8.44 5.43
CA MET A 85 -10.11 -7.61 4.59
C MET A 85 -10.15 -6.17 5.11
N TYR A 86 -10.25 -5.22 4.19
CA TYR A 86 -10.38 -3.82 4.56
C TYR A 86 -11.79 -3.52 5.11
N PRO A 87 -11.92 -2.67 6.15
CA PRO A 87 -13.21 -2.19 6.61
C PRO A 87 -13.83 -1.18 5.62
N PRO A 88 -15.17 -0.97 5.63
CA PRO A 88 -15.80 -0.02 4.74
C PRO A 88 -15.29 1.41 5.00
N ALA A 89 -14.89 2.11 3.95
CA ALA A 89 -14.32 3.45 4.05
C ALA A 89 -15.39 4.53 4.36
N THR A 90 -16.61 4.36 3.85
CA THR A 90 -17.75 5.28 4.07
C THR A 90 -19.07 4.53 3.95
N LEU A 91 -20.10 5.02 4.64
CA LEU A 91 -21.47 4.47 4.57
C LEU A 91 -22.08 4.56 3.15
N ALA A 92 -21.72 5.57 2.37
CA ALA A 92 -22.23 5.76 1.01
C ALA A 92 -21.79 4.70 -0.01
N LYS A 93 -20.77 3.86 0.32
CA LYS A 93 -20.23 2.82 -0.56
C LYS A 93 -20.52 1.40 -0.07
N LEU A 94 -21.47 1.21 0.83
CA LEU A 94 -21.75 -0.09 1.46
C LEU A 94 -22.19 -1.17 0.46
N GLY A 95 -22.97 -0.86 -0.57
CA GLY A 95 -23.39 -1.85 -1.57
C GLY A 95 -22.21 -2.50 -2.30
N ALA A 96 -21.31 -1.68 -2.88
CA ALA A 96 -20.11 -2.17 -3.55
C ALA A 96 -19.13 -2.86 -2.59
N TYR A 97 -19.11 -2.46 -1.32
CA TYR A 97 -18.34 -3.14 -0.28
C TYR A 97 -18.92 -4.51 0.04
N GLY A 98 -20.26 -4.63 0.14
CA GLY A 98 -20.96 -5.89 0.32
C GLY A 98 -20.64 -6.91 -0.79
N ASP A 99 -20.61 -6.46 -2.06
CA ASP A 99 -20.20 -7.31 -3.19
C ASP A 99 -18.76 -7.83 -3.02
N THR A 100 -17.86 -6.98 -2.53
CA THR A 100 -16.48 -7.41 -2.26
C THR A 100 -16.42 -8.42 -1.11
N VAL A 101 -17.16 -8.20 -0.03
CA VAL A 101 -17.22 -9.14 1.10
C VAL A 101 -17.73 -10.50 0.63
N ARG A 102 -18.87 -10.54 -0.07
CA ARG A 102 -19.42 -11.79 -0.64
C ARG A 102 -18.42 -12.50 -1.54
N HIS A 103 -17.81 -11.77 -2.46
CA HIS A 103 -16.81 -12.35 -3.36
C HIS A 103 -15.63 -12.97 -2.60
N VAL A 104 -15.05 -12.25 -1.61
CA VAL A 104 -13.90 -12.77 -0.85
C VAL A 104 -14.29 -13.97 0.00
N LEU A 105 -15.47 -13.96 0.64
CA LEU A 105 -15.96 -15.11 1.41
C LEU A 105 -16.16 -16.33 0.53
N ALA A 106 -16.79 -16.17 -0.64
CA ALA A 106 -17.00 -17.26 -1.60
C ALA A 106 -15.66 -17.77 -2.16
N ALA A 107 -14.78 -16.89 -2.63
CA ALA A 107 -13.51 -17.26 -3.24
C ALA A 107 -12.52 -17.90 -2.24
N SER A 108 -12.55 -17.49 -0.96
CA SER A 108 -11.75 -18.10 0.10
C SER A 108 -12.40 -19.34 0.72
N GLY A 109 -13.73 -19.50 0.61
CA GLY A 109 -14.49 -20.48 1.35
C GLY A 109 -14.37 -20.27 2.86
N ALA A 110 -14.33 -19.02 3.34
CA ALA A 110 -14.21 -18.71 4.75
C ALA A 110 -15.45 -19.19 5.53
N ARG A 111 -15.23 -19.94 6.63
CA ARG A 111 -16.29 -20.48 7.48
C ARG A 111 -16.80 -19.51 8.53
N ALA A 112 -15.99 -18.49 8.85
CA ALA A 112 -16.36 -17.44 9.77
C ALA A 112 -15.83 -16.09 9.31
N LEU A 113 -16.48 -14.99 9.74
CA LEU A 113 -16.04 -13.62 9.61
C LEU A 113 -15.99 -13.00 11.01
N VAL A 114 -14.81 -12.54 11.41
CA VAL A 114 -14.60 -11.81 12.67
C VAL A 114 -14.69 -10.31 12.41
N THR A 115 -15.50 -9.63 13.18
CA THR A 115 -15.67 -8.17 13.14
C THR A 115 -15.90 -7.62 14.55
N ASN A 116 -16.11 -6.31 14.68
CA ASN A 116 -16.45 -5.70 15.96
C ASN A 116 -17.89 -5.16 15.98
N ASP A 117 -18.31 -4.67 17.16
CA ASP A 117 -19.69 -4.17 17.36
C ASP A 117 -20.04 -3.00 16.45
N THR A 118 -19.05 -2.17 16.08
CA THR A 118 -19.26 -1.00 15.21
C THR A 118 -19.58 -1.40 13.77
N LEU A 119 -18.91 -2.44 13.25
CA LEU A 119 -19.06 -2.87 11.86
C LEU A 119 -20.11 -3.99 11.69
N LYS A 120 -20.46 -4.70 12.78
CA LYS A 120 -21.45 -5.78 12.73
C LYS A 120 -22.74 -5.41 11.98
N PRO A 121 -23.42 -4.28 12.28
CA PRO A 121 -24.65 -3.93 11.58
C PRO A 121 -24.47 -3.75 10.07
N LEU A 122 -23.30 -3.23 9.66
CA LEU A 122 -22.99 -2.91 8.26
C LEU A 122 -22.64 -4.17 7.46
N ILE A 123 -22.15 -5.21 8.12
CA ILE A 123 -21.70 -6.46 7.48
C ILE A 123 -22.80 -7.51 7.48
N ALA A 124 -23.62 -7.55 8.54
CA ALA A 124 -24.62 -8.59 8.74
C ALA A 124 -25.61 -8.73 7.58
N GLU A 125 -26.09 -7.63 7.01
CA GLU A 125 -26.99 -7.64 5.85
C GLU A 125 -26.39 -8.34 4.63
N HIS A 126 -25.06 -8.23 4.45
CA HIS A 126 -24.36 -8.79 3.29
C HIS A 126 -23.98 -10.27 3.43
N LEU A 127 -24.20 -10.85 4.63
CA LEU A 127 -23.93 -12.28 4.90
C LEU A 127 -25.17 -13.16 4.79
N LEU A 128 -26.37 -12.57 4.70
CA LEU A 128 -27.64 -13.29 4.77
C LEU A 128 -28.05 -13.92 3.44
N GLU A 129 -27.60 -13.38 2.30
CA GLU A 129 -28.04 -13.79 0.98
C GLU A 129 -26.89 -13.85 -0.05
N GLY A 130 -26.94 -14.82 -0.96
CA GLY A 130 -26.05 -14.93 -2.12
C GLY A 130 -24.78 -15.79 -1.91
N GLU A 131 -23.83 -15.66 -2.83
CA GLU A 131 -22.52 -16.32 -2.77
C GLU A 131 -21.76 -15.89 -1.50
N GLY A 132 -21.28 -16.87 -0.70
CA GLY A 132 -20.63 -16.62 0.60
C GLY A 132 -21.61 -16.62 1.78
N ALA A 133 -22.91 -16.80 1.55
CA ALA A 133 -23.89 -17.07 2.61
C ALA A 133 -23.52 -18.34 3.37
N GLY A 134 -23.56 -18.27 4.71
CA GLY A 134 -23.20 -19.39 5.59
C GLY A 134 -21.92 -19.19 6.40
N ALA A 135 -21.13 -18.16 6.14
CA ALA A 135 -20.05 -17.79 7.04
C ALA A 135 -20.61 -17.29 8.37
N ARG A 136 -20.14 -17.88 9.48
CA ARG A 136 -20.58 -17.47 10.83
C ARG A 136 -20.02 -16.10 11.17
N LEU A 137 -20.87 -15.13 11.53
CA LEU A 137 -20.44 -13.84 12.04
C LEU A 137 -20.04 -13.98 13.52
N VAL A 138 -18.82 -13.58 13.84
CA VAL A 138 -18.21 -13.67 15.18
C VAL A 138 -17.75 -12.27 15.60
N LEU A 139 -18.03 -11.90 16.84
CA LEU A 139 -17.52 -10.65 17.39
C LEU A 139 -16.13 -10.85 18.02
N GLU A 140 -15.20 -9.93 17.74
CA GLU A 140 -13.85 -9.98 18.28
C GLU A 140 -13.84 -10.08 19.82
N ARG A 141 -14.72 -9.33 20.50
CA ARG A 141 -14.86 -9.39 21.96
C ARG A 141 -15.26 -10.78 22.49
N GLU A 142 -15.98 -11.59 21.70
CA GLU A 142 -16.32 -12.97 22.08
C GLU A 142 -15.06 -13.85 22.07
N LEU A 143 -14.16 -13.65 21.10
CA LEU A 143 -12.86 -14.33 21.07
C LEU A 143 -11.94 -13.85 22.20
N ALA A 144 -11.94 -12.55 22.47
CA ALA A 144 -11.10 -11.92 23.50
C ALA A 144 -11.49 -12.32 24.92
N SER A 145 -12.80 -12.51 25.18
CA SER A 145 -13.33 -12.87 26.50
C SER A 145 -13.53 -14.37 26.69
N ALA A 146 -13.23 -15.18 25.67
CA ALA A 146 -13.41 -16.63 25.80
C ALA A 146 -12.54 -17.20 26.92
N ASP A 147 -13.14 -18.02 27.75
CA ASP A 147 -12.40 -18.83 28.74
C ASP A 147 -12.10 -20.20 28.10
N PRO A 148 -10.84 -20.44 27.70
CA PRO A 148 -10.45 -21.73 27.13
C PRO A 148 -10.43 -22.87 28.15
N GLY A 149 -10.64 -22.56 29.45
CA GLY A 149 -10.42 -23.47 30.57
C GLY A 149 -11.38 -24.67 30.67
N SER A 150 -12.40 -24.80 29.80
CA SER A 150 -13.35 -25.93 29.85
C SER A 150 -13.10 -27.03 28.81
N ARG A 151 -12.24 -26.80 27.81
CA ARG A 151 -11.79 -27.79 26.83
C ARG A 151 -10.30 -27.60 26.60
N ASP A 152 -9.51 -28.62 26.90
CA ASP A 152 -8.07 -28.67 26.56
C ASP A 152 -7.92 -28.81 25.04
N LEU A 153 -8.26 -27.72 24.32
CA LEU A 153 -8.09 -27.63 22.89
C LEU A 153 -6.61 -27.24 22.64
N ALA A 154 -5.73 -28.24 22.75
CA ALA A 154 -4.33 -28.06 22.38
C ALA A 154 -4.24 -27.42 20.99
N LEU A 155 -3.49 -26.33 20.88
CA LEU A 155 -3.23 -25.69 19.59
C LEU A 155 -2.49 -26.69 18.69
N PRO A 156 -2.89 -26.81 17.41
CA PRO A 156 -2.28 -27.79 16.52
C PRO A 156 -0.85 -27.37 16.19
N ARG A 157 -0.03 -28.37 15.85
CA ARG A 157 1.25 -28.08 15.25
C ARG A 157 1.04 -27.44 13.88
N VAL A 158 1.74 -26.33 13.63
CA VAL A 158 1.76 -25.63 12.34
C VAL A 158 3.08 -25.96 11.65
N ASP A 159 2.99 -26.42 10.40
CA ASP A 159 4.15 -26.75 9.58
C ASP A 159 4.50 -25.60 8.63
N PRO A 160 5.79 -25.45 8.24
CA PRO A 160 6.20 -24.39 7.32
C PRO A 160 5.41 -24.35 5.99
N SER A 161 4.98 -25.50 5.50
CA SER A 161 4.21 -25.64 4.26
C SER A 161 2.72 -25.32 4.40
N ASP A 162 2.20 -25.15 5.63
CA ASP A 162 0.81 -24.76 5.84
C ASP A 162 0.55 -23.34 5.34
N LEU A 163 -0.67 -23.10 4.86
CA LEU A 163 -1.12 -21.74 4.57
C LEU A 163 -1.26 -20.95 5.87
N ALA A 164 -0.64 -19.79 5.93
CA ALA A 164 -0.78 -18.83 7.01
C ALA A 164 -1.98 -17.91 6.77
N PHE A 165 -2.06 -17.34 5.58
CA PHE A 165 -3.18 -16.46 5.21
C PHE A 165 -3.35 -16.35 3.69
N LEU A 166 -4.50 -15.82 3.28
CA LEU A 166 -4.80 -15.44 1.90
C LEU A 166 -4.79 -13.92 1.78
N GLN A 167 -3.84 -13.39 1.02
CA GLN A 167 -3.78 -11.96 0.72
C GLN A 167 -4.61 -11.66 -0.53
N PHE A 168 -5.80 -11.08 -0.34
CA PHE A 168 -6.60 -10.66 -1.48
C PHE A 168 -6.07 -9.36 -2.07
N THR A 169 -5.63 -9.43 -3.32
CA THR A 169 -5.13 -8.28 -4.07
C THR A 169 -6.18 -7.78 -5.05
N SER A 170 -6.34 -6.46 -5.13
CA SER A 170 -7.18 -5.82 -6.15
C SER A 170 -6.44 -5.78 -7.50
N GLY A 171 -6.12 -6.94 -8.08
CA GLY A 171 -5.43 -7.02 -9.35
C GLY A 171 -6.02 -6.10 -10.43
N SER A 172 -5.26 -5.84 -11.50
CA SER A 172 -5.71 -5.01 -12.64
C SER A 172 -6.96 -5.55 -13.35
N THR A 173 -7.40 -6.76 -13.00
CA THR A 173 -8.60 -7.43 -13.52
C THR A 173 -9.69 -7.45 -12.44
N SER A 174 -10.88 -7.18 -12.79
CA SER A 174 -12.14 -6.89 -12.09
C SER A 174 -12.43 -7.46 -10.68
N ARG A 175 -11.90 -8.63 -10.27
CA ARG A 175 -12.18 -9.24 -8.95
C ARG A 175 -10.90 -9.57 -8.19
N PRO A 176 -10.83 -9.31 -6.87
CA PRO A 176 -9.68 -9.66 -6.04
C PRO A 176 -9.37 -11.16 -6.07
N LYS A 177 -8.07 -11.50 -6.13
CA LYS A 177 -7.56 -12.88 -6.10
C LYS A 177 -6.83 -13.11 -4.78
N GLY A 178 -7.02 -14.27 -4.15
CA GLY A 178 -6.38 -14.63 -2.88
C GLY A 178 -4.99 -15.25 -3.11
N VAL A 179 -3.93 -14.51 -2.88
CA VAL A 179 -2.54 -15.01 -2.92
C VAL A 179 -2.31 -15.96 -1.75
N MET A 180 -1.78 -17.14 -2.02
CA MET A 180 -1.52 -18.20 -1.03
C MET A 180 -0.17 -17.96 -0.33
N VAL A 181 -0.18 -17.41 0.89
CA VAL A 181 1.03 -17.19 1.68
C VAL A 181 1.18 -18.30 2.72
N THR A 182 2.31 -19.03 2.66
CA THR A 182 2.64 -20.09 3.63
C THR A 182 3.48 -19.55 4.80
N HIS A 183 3.57 -20.31 5.89
CA HIS A 183 4.46 -19.97 7.00
C HIS A 183 5.95 -19.96 6.58
N GLU A 184 6.32 -20.78 5.59
CA GLU A 184 7.66 -20.76 5.01
C GLU A 184 7.94 -19.45 4.25
N ASN A 185 7.00 -19.02 3.41
CA ASN A 185 7.10 -17.74 2.71
C ASN A 185 7.30 -16.57 3.70
N LEU A 186 6.53 -16.55 4.80
CA LEU A 186 6.66 -15.55 5.85
C LEU A 186 8.05 -15.56 6.49
N SER A 187 8.56 -16.75 6.85
CA SER A 187 9.85 -16.88 7.50
C SER A 187 11.00 -16.41 6.62
N VAL A 188 10.98 -16.80 5.34
CA VAL A 188 12.00 -16.41 4.38
C VAL A 188 11.98 -14.91 4.13
N ASN A 189 10.79 -14.36 3.85
CA ASN A 189 10.68 -12.95 3.50
C ASN A 189 10.94 -12.04 4.71
N ALA A 190 10.48 -12.44 5.90
CA ALA A 190 10.80 -11.73 7.15
C ALA A 190 12.32 -11.71 7.42
N HIS A 191 13.02 -12.83 7.19
CA HIS A 191 14.48 -12.89 7.30
C HIS A 191 15.15 -11.92 6.32
N ALA A 192 14.78 -11.99 5.05
CA ALA A 192 15.33 -11.14 4.00
C ALA A 192 15.11 -9.63 4.32
N ILE A 193 13.91 -9.25 4.76
CA ILE A 193 13.60 -7.87 5.13
C ILE A 193 14.41 -7.42 6.34
N MET A 194 14.37 -8.19 7.44
CA MET A 194 14.91 -7.73 8.72
C MET A 194 16.43 -7.85 8.79
N PHE A 195 17.02 -8.91 8.25
CA PHE A 195 18.45 -9.16 8.40
C PHE A 195 19.28 -8.79 7.16
N ASP A 196 18.83 -9.16 5.97
CA ASP A 196 19.56 -8.83 4.75
C ASP A 196 19.36 -7.37 4.33
N GLY A 197 18.11 -6.90 4.35
CA GLY A 197 17.74 -5.54 3.92
C GLY A 197 17.94 -4.48 4.99
N LEU A 198 17.26 -4.61 6.12
CA LEU A 198 17.27 -3.62 7.19
C LEU A 198 18.44 -3.77 8.16
N ARG A 199 19.10 -4.93 8.22
CA ARG A 199 20.14 -5.23 9.21
C ARG A 199 19.68 -4.86 10.62
N SER A 200 18.46 -5.29 10.94
CA SER A 200 17.76 -4.88 12.17
C SER A 200 18.37 -5.50 13.40
N THR A 201 18.34 -4.75 14.48
CA THR A 201 18.72 -5.16 15.81
C THR A 201 17.55 -5.01 16.79
N PRO A 202 17.57 -5.63 17.97
CA PRO A 202 16.51 -5.47 18.97
C PRO A 202 16.32 -4.04 19.49
N GLU A 203 17.28 -3.14 19.27
CA GLU A 203 17.20 -1.71 19.61
C GLU A 203 16.34 -0.91 18.65
N ASP A 204 16.13 -1.44 17.44
CA ASP A 204 15.26 -0.81 16.45
C ASP A 204 13.81 -0.74 16.92
N ARG A 205 13.11 0.27 16.44
CA ARG A 205 11.70 0.51 16.72
C ARG A 205 10.97 0.86 15.46
N GLY A 206 9.91 0.09 15.17
CA GLY A 206 9.03 0.33 14.03
C GLY A 206 7.90 1.29 14.38
N VAL A 207 7.56 2.20 13.48
CA VAL A 207 6.33 3.00 13.56
C VAL A 207 5.56 2.81 12.28
N SER A 208 4.31 2.34 12.36
CA SER A 208 3.49 2.05 11.19
C SER A 208 2.06 2.57 11.35
N TRP A 209 1.59 3.28 10.33
CA TRP A 209 0.17 3.62 10.12
C TRP A 209 -0.43 2.83 8.94
N LEU A 210 0.36 1.94 8.33
CA LEU A 210 -0.06 1.19 7.16
C LEU A 210 -1.28 0.31 7.47
N PRO A 211 -2.19 0.15 6.51
CA PRO A 211 -3.31 -0.76 6.68
C PRO A 211 -2.84 -2.20 6.94
N LEU A 212 -3.34 -2.82 8.01
CA LEU A 212 -2.95 -4.17 8.41
C LEU A 212 -3.56 -5.28 7.53
N TYR A 213 -4.55 -4.94 6.71
CA TYR A 213 -5.10 -5.84 5.69
C TYR A 213 -4.31 -5.79 4.36
N HIS A 214 -3.22 -5.01 4.31
CA HIS A 214 -2.31 -4.90 3.17
C HIS A 214 -0.95 -5.53 3.51
N ASP A 215 -0.32 -6.19 2.55
CA ASP A 215 0.94 -6.91 2.71
C ASP A 215 2.05 -6.09 3.40
N MET A 216 2.26 -4.83 2.99
CA MET A 216 3.28 -3.97 3.57
C MET A 216 3.04 -3.66 5.06
N GLY A 217 1.79 -3.46 5.47
CA GLY A 217 1.45 -3.27 6.88
C GLY A 217 1.48 -4.57 7.67
N LEU A 218 0.95 -5.65 7.10
CA LEU A 218 0.84 -6.94 7.76
C LEU A 218 2.19 -7.65 7.87
N ILE A 219 2.84 -7.90 6.76
CA ILE A 219 4.11 -8.65 6.77
C ILE A 219 5.24 -7.77 7.28
N GLY A 220 5.32 -6.50 6.81
CA GLY A 220 6.41 -5.60 7.16
C GLY A 220 6.42 -5.17 8.63
N PHE A 221 5.24 -5.09 9.30
CA PHE A 221 5.17 -4.56 10.67
C PHE A 221 4.55 -5.49 11.71
N VAL A 222 3.70 -6.48 11.32
CA VAL A 222 3.20 -7.47 12.28
C VAL A 222 4.08 -8.72 12.31
N ILE A 223 4.48 -9.22 11.13
CA ILE A 223 5.20 -10.49 11.02
C ILE A 223 6.72 -10.30 11.15
N ALA A 224 7.33 -9.52 10.25
CA ALA A 224 8.79 -9.43 10.14
C ALA A 224 9.47 -8.93 11.44
N PRO A 225 8.97 -7.91 12.15
CA PRO A 225 9.60 -7.41 13.38
C PRO A 225 9.72 -8.44 14.50
N VAL A 226 8.82 -9.44 14.55
CA VAL A 226 8.85 -10.52 15.55
C VAL A 226 10.12 -11.36 15.43
N TYR A 227 10.61 -11.58 14.20
CA TYR A 227 11.85 -12.35 13.96
C TYR A 227 13.11 -11.65 14.47
N ALA A 228 13.09 -10.32 14.55
CA ALA A 228 14.23 -9.50 15.00
C ALA A 228 14.01 -8.84 16.37
N LEU A 229 12.94 -9.21 17.10
CA LEU A 229 12.56 -8.62 18.41
C LEU A 229 12.38 -7.09 18.35
N VAL A 230 12.05 -6.53 17.20
CA VAL A 230 11.82 -5.11 17.02
C VAL A 230 10.45 -4.73 17.59
N GLN A 231 10.44 -3.75 18.48
CA GLN A 231 9.19 -3.20 19.01
C GLN A 231 8.49 -2.33 17.97
N VAL A 232 7.17 -2.41 17.86
CA VAL A 232 6.40 -1.65 16.87
C VAL A 232 5.30 -0.84 17.55
N MET A 233 5.12 0.41 17.10
CA MET A 233 3.95 1.23 17.39
C MET A 233 3.04 1.28 16.16
N PHE A 234 1.80 0.82 16.33
CA PHE A 234 0.76 0.83 15.30
C PHE A 234 -0.15 2.03 15.48
N LEU A 235 -0.34 2.79 14.40
CA LEU A 235 -1.23 3.94 14.33
C LEU A 235 -2.44 3.61 13.43
N PRO A 236 -3.65 4.12 13.72
CA PRO A 236 -4.79 3.91 12.84
C PRO A 236 -4.61 4.62 11.50
N THR A 237 -4.79 3.89 10.41
CA THR A 237 -4.61 4.41 9.04
C THR A 237 -5.45 5.66 8.75
N LEU A 238 -6.73 5.65 9.11
CA LEU A 238 -7.62 6.79 8.86
C LEU A 238 -7.24 8.03 9.69
N SER A 239 -6.66 7.82 10.88
CA SER A 239 -6.15 8.92 11.71
C SER A 239 -4.94 9.59 11.06
N PHE A 240 -4.03 8.82 10.46
CA PHE A 240 -2.93 9.36 9.66
C PHE A 240 -3.43 10.18 8.47
N ILE A 241 -4.38 9.66 7.68
CA ILE A 241 -4.92 10.37 6.51
C ILE A 241 -5.52 11.73 6.89
N ARG A 242 -6.20 11.79 8.04
CA ARG A 242 -6.81 13.03 8.56
C ARG A 242 -5.80 13.99 9.19
N ARG A 243 -4.77 13.44 9.84
CA ARG A 243 -3.75 14.19 10.58
C ARG A 243 -2.35 13.58 10.38
N PRO A 244 -1.69 13.87 9.24
CA PRO A 244 -0.39 13.27 8.91
C PRO A 244 0.73 13.55 9.92
N SER A 245 0.61 14.66 10.68
CA SER A 245 1.57 15.00 11.74
C SER A 245 1.71 13.93 12.83
N MET A 246 0.67 13.12 13.06
CA MET A 246 0.71 12.05 14.05
C MET A 246 1.78 10.97 13.76
N TRP A 247 2.12 10.77 12.48
CA TRP A 247 3.16 9.82 12.08
C TRP A 247 4.54 10.26 12.57
N LEU A 248 4.92 11.51 12.29
CA LEU A 248 6.22 12.05 12.70
C LEU A 248 6.29 12.30 14.21
N ASP A 249 5.17 12.69 14.83
CA ASP A 249 5.05 12.79 16.29
C ASP A 249 5.28 11.43 16.97
N ALA A 250 4.69 10.37 16.44
CA ALA A 250 4.92 9.01 16.95
C ALA A 250 6.39 8.55 16.77
N ILE A 251 7.02 8.87 15.62
CA ILE A 251 8.45 8.59 15.41
C ILE A 251 9.28 9.31 16.47
N HIS A 252 9.03 10.59 16.70
CA HIS A 252 9.72 11.36 17.74
C HIS A 252 9.54 10.75 19.14
N ARG A 253 8.29 10.55 19.58
CA ARG A 253 7.97 10.06 20.93
C ARG A 253 8.43 8.63 21.19
N PHE A 254 8.26 7.75 20.23
CA PHE A 254 8.63 6.34 20.34
C PHE A 254 10.09 6.08 19.98
N ARG A 255 10.83 7.11 19.50
CA ARG A 255 12.20 6.98 18.96
C ARG A 255 12.26 5.95 17.84
N GLY A 256 11.30 6.05 16.91
CA GLY A 256 11.18 5.12 15.78
C GLY A 256 12.38 5.21 14.84
N SER A 257 12.99 4.07 14.53
CA SER A 257 14.14 3.98 13.62
C SER A 257 13.77 3.45 12.24
N ILE A 258 12.61 2.78 12.13
CA ILE A 258 12.14 2.14 10.90
C ILE A 258 10.68 2.52 10.67
N THR A 259 10.37 2.99 9.47
CA THR A 259 9.00 3.18 9.00
C THR A 259 8.94 2.99 7.48
N PHE A 260 7.79 2.55 6.97
CA PHE A 260 7.56 2.42 5.53
C PHE A 260 6.27 3.15 5.14
N ALA A 261 6.25 3.72 3.96
CA ALA A 261 5.07 4.39 3.43
C ALA A 261 5.09 4.41 1.89
N PRO A 262 3.94 4.48 1.23
CA PRO A 262 3.89 4.80 -0.20
C PRO A 262 4.25 6.26 -0.43
N ASN A 263 4.63 6.58 -1.67
CA ASN A 263 5.13 7.90 -2.08
C ASN A 263 4.18 9.05 -1.72
N PHE A 264 2.85 8.84 -1.87
CA PHE A 264 1.85 9.86 -1.55
C PHE A 264 1.89 10.32 -0.09
N ALA A 265 2.31 9.46 0.83
CA ALA A 265 2.34 9.78 2.26
C ALA A 265 3.44 10.79 2.59
N TYR A 266 4.59 10.68 1.93
CA TYR A 266 5.67 11.66 2.03
C TYR A 266 5.22 13.02 1.50
N ALA A 267 4.58 13.07 0.32
CA ALA A 267 4.00 14.29 -0.22
C ALA A 267 2.93 14.89 0.70
N LEU A 268 2.06 14.05 1.28
CA LEU A 268 1.02 14.48 2.19
C LEU A 268 1.60 15.08 3.48
N ALA A 269 2.58 14.43 4.10
CA ALA A 269 3.23 14.91 5.32
C ALA A 269 4.00 16.20 5.07
N THR A 270 4.74 16.30 3.98
CA THR A 270 5.48 17.52 3.58
C THR A 270 4.58 18.73 3.51
N ARG A 271 3.38 18.56 2.93
CA ARG A 271 2.42 19.66 2.71
C ARG A 271 1.59 19.99 3.96
N ALA A 272 1.19 18.97 4.72
CA ALA A 272 0.18 19.14 5.79
C ALA A 272 0.79 19.48 7.16
N VAL A 273 2.08 19.15 7.40
CA VAL A 273 2.74 19.40 8.67
C VAL A 273 3.24 20.84 8.73
N THR A 274 2.77 21.60 9.74
CA THR A 274 3.20 22.98 9.96
C THR A 274 4.59 23.06 10.64
N GLU A 275 5.27 24.20 10.53
CA GLU A 275 6.56 24.40 11.21
C GLU A 275 6.42 24.35 12.73
N SER A 276 5.34 24.92 13.28
CA SER A 276 5.08 24.88 14.71
C SER A 276 4.88 23.46 15.24
N GLN A 277 4.24 22.57 14.49
CA GLN A 277 4.11 21.16 14.85
C GLN A 277 5.48 20.45 14.85
N ALA A 278 6.29 20.72 13.83
CA ALA A 278 7.59 20.07 13.67
C ALA A 278 8.68 20.61 14.63
N ALA A 279 8.51 21.80 15.19
CA ALA A 279 9.54 22.51 15.93
C ALA A 279 10.11 21.73 17.15
N ALA A 280 9.28 20.90 17.79
CA ALA A 280 9.66 20.11 18.96
C ALA A 280 10.16 18.70 18.64
N TRP A 281 10.12 18.28 17.38
CA TRP A 281 10.48 16.90 17.02
C TRP A 281 11.99 16.72 16.84
N ASP A 282 12.46 15.56 17.27
CA ASP A 282 13.77 15.01 16.96
C ASP A 282 13.57 13.70 16.21
N LEU A 283 13.88 13.70 14.91
CA LEU A 283 13.77 12.56 13.98
C LEU A 283 15.14 11.93 13.70
N SER A 284 16.19 12.32 14.42
CA SER A 284 17.56 11.82 14.22
C SER A 284 17.72 10.33 14.46
N CYS A 285 16.75 9.70 15.16
CA CYS A 285 16.69 8.27 15.38
C CYS A 285 16.34 7.47 14.09
N MET A 286 15.76 8.13 13.09
CA MET A 286 15.31 7.48 11.86
C MET A 286 16.49 7.03 11.00
N ARG A 287 16.56 5.72 10.70
CA ARG A 287 17.58 5.15 9.83
C ARG A 287 17.03 4.47 8.57
N ALA A 288 15.75 4.11 8.58
CA ALA A 288 15.09 3.50 7.43
C ALA A 288 13.69 4.07 7.20
N LEU A 289 13.58 4.98 6.23
CA LEU A 289 12.35 5.54 5.67
C LEU A 289 12.04 4.80 4.36
N GLY A 290 11.36 3.66 4.48
CA GLY A 290 11.04 2.83 3.32
C GLY A 290 9.99 3.46 2.43
N CYS A 291 10.21 3.45 1.11
CA CYS A 291 9.25 3.91 0.11
C CYS A 291 9.02 2.84 -0.95
N GLY A 292 7.76 2.46 -1.17
CA GLY A 292 7.39 1.45 -2.16
C GLY A 292 5.88 1.33 -2.37
N ALA A 293 5.47 0.22 -2.96
CA ALA A 293 4.07 -0.12 -3.28
C ALA A 293 3.40 0.73 -4.37
N GLU A 294 4.01 1.81 -4.83
CA GLU A 294 3.58 2.66 -5.95
C GLU A 294 4.80 3.30 -6.62
N PRO A 295 4.67 3.94 -7.79
CA PRO A 295 5.78 4.62 -8.43
C PRO A 295 6.44 5.65 -7.51
N ILE A 296 7.76 5.56 -7.36
CA ILE A 296 8.54 6.41 -6.45
C ILE A 296 9.02 7.65 -7.21
N GLN A 297 8.74 8.83 -6.69
CA GLN A 297 9.15 10.11 -7.26
C GLN A 297 10.29 10.72 -6.43
N ALA A 298 11.43 10.93 -7.07
CA ALA A 298 12.63 11.43 -6.40
C ALA A 298 12.45 12.83 -5.79
N ASP A 299 11.74 13.71 -6.49
CA ASP A 299 11.43 15.07 -6.05
C ASP A 299 10.58 15.09 -4.77
N VAL A 300 9.59 14.20 -4.65
CA VAL A 300 8.76 14.05 -3.45
C VAL A 300 9.62 13.65 -2.24
N LEU A 301 10.49 12.67 -2.41
CA LEU A 301 11.37 12.20 -1.33
C LEU A 301 12.39 13.26 -0.92
N ARG A 302 12.98 13.96 -1.90
CA ARG A 302 13.91 15.08 -1.63
C ARG A 302 13.22 16.23 -0.90
N ALA A 303 12.00 16.58 -1.31
CA ALA A 303 11.21 17.63 -0.66
C ALA A 303 10.89 17.26 0.81
N PHE A 304 10.54 16.00 1.08
CA PHE A 304 10.30 15.52 2.44
C PHE A 304 11.59 15.59 3.30
N LEU A 305 12.71 15.10 2.78
CA LEU A 305 14.00 15.17 3.48
C LEU A 305 14.42 16.61 3.78
N ALA A 306 14.33 17.50 2.81
CA ALA A 306 14.65 18.92 2.97
C ALA A 306 13.73 19.60 4.00
N ARG A 307 12.43 19.26 3.98
CA ARG A 307 11.43 19.82 4.90
C ARG A 307 11.72 19.48 6.36
N PHE A 308 12.21 18.27 6.64
CA PHE A 308 12.47 17.79 7.99
C PHE A 308 13.96 17.66 8.35
N ALA A 309 14.84 18.24 7.56
CA ALA A 309 16.30 18.24 7.82
C ALA A 309 16.65 18.88 9.18
N ARG A 310 15.96 19.97 9.54
CA ARG A 310 16.16 20.65 10.84
C ARG A 310 15.75 19.81 12.05
N GLN A 311 14.88 18.81 11.83
CA GLN A 311 14.48 17.82 12.83
C GLN A 311 15.44 16.62 12.91
N GLY A 312 16.58 16.69 12.22
CA GLY A 312 17.62 15.66 12.25
C GLY A 312 17.44 14.53 11.25
N LEU A 313 16.49 14.64 10.32
CA LEU A 313 16.29 13.65 9.27
C LEU A 313 17.44 13.68 8.26
N LYS A 314 18.04 12.51 8.00
CA LYS A 314 19.23 12.39 7.13
C LYS A 314 18.85 11.91 5.73
N PRO A 315 19.54 12.38 4.66
CA PRO A 315 19.31 11.89 3.30
C PRO A 315 19.50 10.36 3.16
N GLU A 316 20.42 9.78 3.91
CA GLU A 316 20.75 8.35 3.90
C GLU A 316 19.70 7.47 4.57
N SER A 317 18.66 8.06 5.19
CA SER A 317 17.57 7.30 5.80
C SER A 317 16.54 6.79 4.78
N ILE A 318 16.49 7.36 3.57
CA ILE A 318 15.55 6.92 2.52
C ILE A 318 15.93 5.53 2.00
N LEU A 319 14.91 4.65 1.91
CA LEU A 319 15.06 3.26 1.51
C LEU A 319 13.99 2.87 0.47
N PRO A 320 14.17 3.20 -0.82
CA PRO A 320 13.28 2.71 -1.87
C PRO A 320 13.29 1.19 -1.94
N CYS A 321 12.14 0.60 -2.25
CA CYS A 321 11.98 -0.85 -2.30
C CYS A 321 10.96 -1.27 -3.35
N TYR A 322 11.06 -2.54 -3.79
CA TYR A 322 10.09 -3.16 -4.67
C TYR A 322 9.68 -4.52 -4.16
N GLY A 323 8.41 -4.84 -4.39
CA GLY A 323 7.83 -6.13 -4.07
C GLY A 323 6.33 -6.15 -4.33
N MET A 324 5.73 -7.29 -4.09
CA MET A 324 4.31 -7.55 -4.31
C MET A 324 3.83 -8.74 -3.49
N ALA A 325 2.53 -8.84 -3.28
CA ALA A 325 1.94 -9.91 -2.49
C ALA A 325 2.26 -11.32 -3.03
N GLU A 326 2.36 -11.48 -4.35
CA GLU A 326 2.70 -12.72 -5.04
C GLU A 326 4.15 -13.19 -4.74
N ALA A 327 5.00 -12.27 -4.27
CA ALA A 327 6.33 -12.56 -3.74
C ALA A 327 6.38 -12.41 -2.20
N THR A 328 5.28 -12.65 -1.52
CA THR A 328 5.04 -12.44 -0.10
C THR A 328 4.98 -10.96 0.25
N LEU A 329 6.09 -10.21 0.14
CA LEU A 329 6.12 -8.75 0.26
C LEU A 329 7.28 -8.15 -0.52
N ALA A 330 8.50 -8.15 0.03
CA ALA A 330 9.63 -7.43 -0.53
C ALA A 330 10.58 -8.37 -1.29
N MET A 331 11.10 -7.87 -2.42
CA MET A 331 12.08 -8.58 -3.24
C MET A 331 13.41 -7.83 -3.32
N THR A 332 13.35 -6.48 -3.33
CA THR A 332 14.54 -5.64 -3.39
C THR A 332 14.46 -4.50 -2.40
N PHE A 333 15.59 -4.12 -1.85
CA PHE A 333 15.80 -2.86 -1.15
C PHE A 333 16.99 -2.11 -1.74
N HIS A 334 16.88 -0.79 -1.73
CA HIS A 334 18.04 0.08 -1.91
C HIS A 334 19.05 -0.15 -0.78
N ASP A 335 20.33 0.17 -1.04
CA ASP A 335 21.37 0.01 -0.01
C ASP A 335 21.12 0.92 1.19
N LEU A 336 20.87 0.31 2.35
CA LEU A 336 20.59 1.02 3.59
C LEU A 336 21.76 1.90 4.03
N GLY A 337 21.46 3.14 4.37
CA GLY A 337 22.47 4.11 4.83
C GLY A 337 23.23 4.78 3.68
N THR A 338 22.71 4.69 2.45
CA THR A 338 23.22 5.43 1.29
C THR A 338 22.19 6.45 0.80
N PRO A 339 22.62 7.56 0.19
CA PRO A 339 21.70 8.54 -0.39
C PRO A 339 20.84 7.95 -1.51
N LEU A 340 19.71 8.59 -1.77
CA LEU A 340 18.81 8.23 -2.86
C LEU A 340 19.56 8.16 -4.20
N LYS A 341 19.55 7.00 -4.84
CA LYS A 341 20.14 6.78 -6.15
C LYS A 341 19.06 6.89 -7.23
N THR A 342 19.35 7.67 -8.25
CA THR A 342 18.45 7.84 -9.40
C THR A 342 19.20 7.65 -10.71
N ASP A 343 18.46 7.36 -11.77
CA ASP A 343 18.95 7.29 -13.15
C ASP A 343 18.18 8.28 -14.01
N VAL A 344 18.90 9.18 -14.69
CA VAL A 344 18.33 10.20 -15.56
C VAL A 344 18.46 9.75 -17.01
N ILE A 345 17.35 9.32 -17.59
CA ILE A 345 17.28 8.71 -18.92
C ILE A 345 16.59 9.60 -19.93
N GLY A 346 16.90 9.40 -21.21
CA GLY A 346 16.31 10.16 -22.32
C GLY A 346 14.89 9.67 -22.62
N VAL A 347 13.96 10.63 -22.76
CA VAL A 347 12.55 10.36 -23.11
C VAL A 347 12.43 9.57 -24.43
N ASP A 348 13.21 9.93 -25.45
CA ASP A 348 13.14 9.28 -26.77
C ASP A 348 13.63 7.83 -26.71
N ALA A 349 14.75 7.57 -26.00
CA ALA A 349 15.24 6.21 -25.81
C ALA A 349 14.23 5.36 -25.03
N MET A 350 13.60 5.94 -24.01
CA MET A 350 12.60 5.24 -23.20
C MET A 350 11.36 4.82 -24.02
N ARG A 351 10.96 5.63 -25.00
CA ARG A 351 9.88 5.29 -25.94
C ARG A 351 10.21 4.09 -26.84
N GLU A 352 11.50 3.87 -27.10
CA GLU A 352 12.02 2.73 -27.86
C GLU A 352 12.32 1.50 -26.97
N GLY A 353 11.96 1.56 -25.68
CA GLY A 353 12.24 0.48 -24.73
C GLY A 353 13.70 0.40 -24.25
N LYS A 354 14.42 1.54 -24.25
CA LYS A 354 15.81 1.64 -23.81
C LYS A 354 15.97 2.70 -22.72
N ALA A 355 16.73 2.41 -21.69
CA ALA A 355 17.05 3.34 -20.60
C ALA A 355 18.43 3.99 -20.82
N GLU A 356 18.62 4.64 -21.97
CA GLU A 356 19.87 5.35 -22.27
C GLU A 356 19.93 6.67 -21.49
N PRO A 357 21.12 7.10 -21.02
CA PRO A 357 21.29 8.39 -20.35
C PRO A 357 20.76 9.55 -21.20
N ALA A 358 20.15 10.54 -20.55
CA ALA A 358 19.62 11.71 -21.22
C ALA A 358 20.73 12.50 -21.92
N LYS A 359 20.48 12.94 -23.15
CA LYS A 359 21.39 13.80 -23.90
C LYS A 359 21.19 15.27 -23.49
N PRO A 360 22.24 16.10 -23.49
CA PRO A 360 22.12 17.53 -23.21
C PRO A 360 21.09 18.19 -24.13
N GLY A 361 20.14 18.93 -23.53
CA GLY A 361 19.06 19.61 -24.26
C GLY A 361 17.90 18.73 -24.70
N GLY A 362 17.93 17.44 -24.46
CA GLY A 362 16.82 16.51 -24.71
C GLY A 362 15.87 16.41 -23.50
N GLY A 363 14.66 15.88 -23.74
CA GLY A 363 13.73 15.52 -22.67
C GLY A 363 14.31 14.40 -21.79
N SER A 364 14.10 14.48 -20.48
CA SER A 364 14.62 13.50 -19.53
C SER A 364 13.57 13.02 -18.52
N LEU A 365 13.73 11.79 -18.09
CA LEU A 365 12.98 11.15 -17.00
C LEU A 365 13.95 10.75 -15.90
N GLU A 366 13.60 11.01 -14.65
CA GLU A 366 14.36 10.56 -13.49
C GLU A 366 13.64 9.41 -12.82
N LEU A 367 14.28 8.24 -12.80
CA LEU A 367 13.78 7.03 -12.15
C LEU A 367 14.58 6.71 -10.89
N VAL A 368 13.89 6.22 -9.86
CA VAL A 368 14.48 5.88 -8.57
C VAL A 368 14.92 4.42 -8.57
N SER A 369 16.14 4.15 -8.11
CA SER A 369 16.64 2.79 -7.86
C SER A 369 15.87 2.14 -6.73
N CYS A 370 15.29 0.97 -6.96
CA CYS A 370 14.73 0.09 -5.94
C CYS A 370 15.76 -0.93 -5.40
N GLY A 371 17.05 -0.75 -5.75
CA GLY A 371 18.14 -1.60 -5.28
C GLY A 371 18.22 -2.96 -5.95
N ARG A 372 18.72 -3.94 -5.20
CA ARG A 372 19.03 -5.29 -5.67
C ARG A 372 18.17 -6.34 -5.00
N PRO A 373 17.98 -7.52 -5.65
CA PRO A 373 17.27 -8.62 -5.02
C PRO A 373 18.00 -9.10 -3.76
N PHE A 374 17.21 -9.56 -2.79
CA PHE A 374 17.76 -10.18 -1.60
C PHE A 374 18.54 -11.47 -1.93
N PRO A 375 19.46 -11.91 -1.05
CA PRO A 375 20.14 -13.18 -1.21
C PRO A 375 19.18 -14.34 -1.47
N GLY A 376 19.51 -15.20 -2.45
CA GLY A 376 18.65 -16.31 -2.87
C GLY A 376 17.43 -15.93 -3.71
N HIS A 377 17.28 -14.64 -4.06
CA HIS A 377 16.25 -14.15 -4.97
C HIS A 377 16.88 -13.64 -6.26
N GLU A 378 16.14 -13.73 -7.35
CA GLU A 378 16.61 -13.37 -8.69
C GLU A 378 15.59 -12.47 -9.38
N ILE A 379 16.11 -11.57 -10.21
CA ILE A 379 15.34 -10.72 -11.10
C ILE A 379 15.82 -10.95 -12.54
N ALA A 380 14.89 -11.07 -13.45
CA ALA A 380 15.15 -11.05 -14.88
C ALA A 380 14.26 -9.99 -15.55
N ILE A 381 14.82 -9.30 -16.53
CA ILE A 381 14.06 -8.42 -17.41
C ILE A 381 13.82 -9.17 -18.71
N VAL A 382 12.57 -9.31 -19.13
CA VAL A 382 12.19 -10.21 -20.22
C VAL A 382 11.34 -9.48 -21.25
N ASN A 383 11.56 -9.75 -22.54
CA ASN A 383 10.79 -9.16 -23.62
C ASN A 383 9.57 -10.03 -23.99
N GLY A 384 8.45 -9.84 -23.26
CA GLY A 384 7.17 -10.50 -23.55
C GLY A 384 7.10 -11.98 -23.14
N ALA A 385 5.88 -12.53 -23.20
CA ALA A 385 5.51 -13.86 -22.73
C ALA A 385 5.95 -14.99 -23.67
N GLY A 386 7.17 -15.14 -23.99
CA GLY A 386 7.67 -16.19 -24.92
C GLY A 386 9.15 -16.07 -25.15
N ALA A 387 9.77 -15.05 -24.55
CA ALA A 387 11.21 -14.87 -24.64
C ALA A 387 11.94 -15.94 -23.84
N SER A 388 12.94 -16.54 -24.44
CA SER A 388 13.73 -17.61 -23.84
C SER A 388 14.97 -17.12 -23.08
N ALA A 389 15.28 -15.81 -23.14
CA ALA A 389 16.46 -15.24 -22.49
C ALA A 389 16.17 -13.86 -21.88
N PRO A 390 16.79 -13.53 -20.73
CA PRO A 390 16.75 -12.19 -20.16
C PRO A 390 17.36 -11.15 -21.10
N LEU A 391 16.81 -9.93 -21.04
CA LEU A 391 17.39 -8.75 -21.71
C LEU A 391 18.66 -8.29 -20.97
N GLY A 392 19.54 -7.60 -21.71
CA GLY A 392 20.74 -6.98 -21.14
C GLY A 392 20.44 -5.73 -20.32
N GLU A 393 21.47 -5.15 -19.71
CA GLU A 393 21.38 -3.90 -18.97
C GLU A 393 20.76 -2.78 -19.83
N ARG A 394 19.97 -1.91 -19.18
CA ARG A 394 19.31 -0.75 -19.79
C ARG A 394 18.29 -1.08 -20.89
N GLN A 395 17.92 -2.34 -21.03
CA GLN A 395 16.81 -2.76 -21.89
C GLN A 395 15.54 -2.83 -21.02
N VAL A 396 14.48 -2.15 -21.46
CA VAL A 396 13.19 -2.16 -20.75
C VAL A 396 12.38 -3.38 -21.16
N GLY A 397 11.90 -4.12 -20.17
CA GLY A 397 11.04 -5.30 -20.38
C GLY A 397 10.21 -5.60 -19.14
N GLU A 398 9.50 -6.72 -19.16
CA GLU A 398 8.75 -7.20 -18.02
C GLU A 398 9.71 -7.73 -16.93
N ILE A 399 9.46 -7.33 -15.70
CA ILE A 399 10.19 -7.78 -14.52
C ILE A 399 9.66 -9.17 -14.14
N TRP A 400 10.53 -10.15 -14.13
CA TRP A 400 10.25 -11.47 -13.61
C TRP A 400 11.04 -11.70 -12.33
N LEU A 401 10.40 -12.37 -11.36
CA LEU A 401 10.97 -12.64 -10.03
C LEU A 401 11.06 -14.14 -9.79
N ARG A 402 12.13 -14.57 -9.14
CA ARG A 402 12.29 -15.94 -8.67
C ARG A 402 12.93 -15.97 -7.28
N GLY A 403 12.53 -16.90 -6.45
CA GLY A 403 13.11 -17.08 -5.12
C GLY A 403 12.15 -17.70 -4.11
N PRO A 404 12.63 -18.02 -2.91
CA PRO A 404 11.84 -18.75 -1.92
C PRO A 404 10.71 -17.91 -1.28
N SER A 405 10.69 -16.59 -1.49
CA SER A 405 9.55 -15.73 -1.10
C SER A 405 8.40 -15.75 -2.10
N VAL A 406 8.60 -16.26 -3.32
CA VAL A 406 7.54 -16.37 -4.33
C VAL A 406 6.51 -17.39 -3.87
N THR A 407 5.23 -16.99 -3.88
CA THR A 407 4.12 -17.81 -3.40
C THR A 407 3.74 -18.89 -4.40
N ARG A 408 2.86 -19.82 -3.98
CA ARG A 408 2.44 -20.94 -4.84
C ARG A 408 1.39 -20.57 -5.88
N GLY A 409 0.81 -19.38 -5.81
CA GLY A 409 -0.26 -18.95 -6.72
C GLY A 409 -1.48 -18.39 -6.01
N TYR A 410 -2.61 -18.42 -6.71
CA TYR A 410 -3.89 -17.91 -6.25
C TYR A 410 -4.81 -19.05 -5.82
N PHE A 411 -5.39 -18.93 -4.63
CA PHE A 411 -6.28 -19.94 -4.05
C PHE A 411 -7.53 -20.13 -4.92
N GLY A 412 -7.77 -21.39 -5.32
CA GLY A 412 -8.94 -21.75 -6.14
C GLY A 412 -8.96 -21.14 -7.55
N ASN A 413 -7.83 -20.63 -8.06
CA ASN A 413 -7.75 -20.01 -9.38
C ASN A 413 -6.51 -20.48 -10.16
N GLU A 414 -6.60 -21.66 -10.74
CA GLU A 414 -5.51 -22.32 -11.47
C GLU A 414 -5.14 -21.58 -12.75
N GLU A 415 -6.11 -20.97 -13.44
CA GLU A 415 -5.87 -20.21 -14.67
C GLU A 415 -4.97 -19.00 -14.39
N ALA A 416 -5.38 -18.15 -13.43
CA ALA A 416 -4.58 -17.00 -13.04
C ALA A 416 -3.22 -17.40 -12.45
N THR A 417 -3.16 -18.52 -11.73
CA THR A 417 -1.89 -19.06 -11.22
C THR A 417 -0.96 -19.41 -12.38
N ARG A 418 -1.44 -20.12 -13.39
CA ARG A 418 -0.65 -20.49 -14.57
C ARG A 418 -0.18 -19.30 -15.39
N GLU A 419 -1.04 -18.28 -15.55
CA GLU A 419 -0.69 -17.04 -16.24
C GLU A 419 0.43 -16.27 -15.52
N THR A 420 0.37 -16.20 -14.20
CA THR A 420 1.26 -15.35 -13.39
C THR A 420 2.53 -16.09 -12.97
N PHE A 421 2.43 -17.37 -12.60
CA PHE A 421 3.56 -18.16 -12.08
C PHE A 421 4.15 -19.15 -13.10
N GLY A 422 3.70 -19.07 -14.35
CA GLY A 422 4.16 -19.94 -15.42
C GLY A 422 3.78 -21.41 -15.26
N ALA A 423 4.31 -22.23 -16.15
CA ALA A 423 4.07 -23.68 -16.18
C ALA A 423 5.10 -24.47 -15.37
N GLY A 424 5.63 -23.92 -14.26
CA GLY A 424 6.59 -24.61 -13.40
C GLY A 424 8.05 -24.25 -13.65
N ASP A 425 8.33 -23.15 -14.37
CA ASP A 425 9.68 -22.61 -14.58
C ASP A 425 10.24 -21.84 -13.36
N GLY A 426 9.43 -21.67 -12.33
CA GLY A 426 9.77 -20.98 -11.07
C GLY A 426 9.81 -19.46 -11.15
N TRP A 427 9.43 -18.87 -12.29
CA TRP A 427 9.38 -17.43 -12.46
C TRP A 427 7.96 -16.86 -12.23
N LEU A 428 7.90 -15.86 -11.39
CA LEU A 428 6.73 -14.98 -11.21
C LEU A 428 6.77 -13.87 -12.27
N ARG A 429 5.76 -13.79 -13.10
CA ARG A 429 5.54 -12.76 -14.12
C ARG A 429 4.77 -11.62 -13.48
N THR A 430 5.45 -10.50 -13.22
CA THR A 430 4.87 -9.43 -12.39
C THR A 430 3.87 -8.56 -13.14
N GLY A 431 4.00 -8.47 -14.46
CA GLY A 431 3.30 -7.49 -15.29
C GLY A 431 3.82 -6.07 -15.09
N ASP A 432 4.84 -5.85 -14.26
CA ASP A 432 5.52 -4.58 -14.11
C ASP A 432 6.68 -4.48 -15.11
N LEU A 433 6.90 -3.29 -15.67
CA LEU A 433 7.99 -2.99 -16.59
C LEU A 433 9.13 -2.30 -15.86
N GLY A 434 10.35 -2.65 -16.23
CA GLY A 434 11.56 -2.05 -15.66
C GLY A 434 12.82 -2.44 -16.42
N TYR A 435 13.95 -2.03 -15.88
CA TYR A 435 15.27 -2.39 -16.39
C TYR A 435 16.26 -2.50 -15.23
N VAL A 436 17.41 -3.13 -15.50
CA VAL A 436 18.54 -3.16 -14.59
C VAL A 436 19.66 -2.28 -15.14
N ALA A 437 20.27 -1.47 -14.28
CA ALA A 437 21.47 -0.69 -14.60
C ALA A 437 22.44 -0.70 -13.41
N GLY A 438 23.66 -1.13 -13.65
CA GLY A 438 24.69 -1.29 -12.60
C GLY A 438 24.27 -2.28 -11.50
N GLY A 439 23.45 -3.25 -11.83
CA GLY A 439 22.88 -4.25 -10.93
C GLY A 439 21.66 -3.82 -10.13
N ASP A 440 21.22 -2.56 -10.22
CA ASP A 440 20.04 -2.05 -9.52
C ASP A 440 18.80 -2.08 -10.43
N LEU A 441 17.65 -2.35 -9.83
CA LEU A 441 16.36 -2.36 -10.48
C LEU A 441 15.72 -0.98 -10.52
N PHE A 442 15.19 -0.59 -11.69
CA PHE A 442 14.41 0.63 -11.91
C PHE A 442 13.05 0.27 -12.48
N ILE A 443 11.97 0.76 -11.86
CA ILE A 443 10.60 0.46 -12.26
C ILE A 443 10.09 1.54 -13.20
N CYS A 444 9.59 1.14 -14.37
CA CYS A 444 9.07 2.07 -15.40
C CYS A 444 7.55 2.18 -15.38
N GLY A 445 6.83 1.14 -14.95
CA GLY A 445 5.36 1.12 -14.95
C GLY A 445 4.77 -0.29 -15.08
N ARG A 446 3.54 -0.38 -15.58
CA ARG A 446 2.87 -1.66 -15.82
C ARG A 446 2.64 -1.90 -17.30
N SER A 447 2.86 -3.13 -17.75
CA SER A 447 2.70 -3.51 -19.15
C SER A 447 1.26 -3.29 -19.65
N LYS A 448 0.26 -3.62 -18.83
CA LYS A 448 -1.16 -3.44 -19.15
C LYS A 448 -1.66 -2.00 -19.12
N ASP A 449 -0.89 -1.10 -18.54
CA ASP A 449 -1.22 0.33 -18.43
C ASP A 449 -0.46 1.19 -19.47
N LEU A 450 0.50 0.58 -20.18
CA LEU A 450 1.31 1.26 -21.20
C LEU A 450 0.42 1.84 -22.30
N ILE A 451 0.65 3.09 -22.65
CA ILE A 451 -0.04 3.78 -23.75
C ILE A 451 0.88 3.68 -24.97
N ILE A 452 0.39 3.06 -26.05
CA ILE A 452 1.19 2.87 -27.28
C ILE A 452 0.60 3.72 -28.39
N LEU A 453 1.25 4.83 -28.73
CA LEU A 453 0.79 5.74 -29.78
C LEU A 453 1.84 5.85 -30.88
N ASN A 454 1.42 5.57 -32.10
CA ASN A 454 2.30 5.61 -33.28
C ASN A 454 3.60 4.77 -33.10
N GLY A 455 3.47 3.58 -32.45
CA GLY A 455 4.58 2.69 -32.18
C GLY A 455 5.54 3.15 -31.08
N LYS A 456 5.20 4.21 -30.33
CA LYS A 456 5.99 4.73 -29.20
C LYS A 456 5.33 4.43 -27.87
N ASN A 457 6.12 4.08 -26.87
CA ASN A 457 5.66 3.78 -25.52
C ASN A 457 5.58 5.06 -24.67
N TYR A 458 4.44 5.29 -24.03
CA TYR A 458 4.24 6.34 -23.04
C TYR A 458 3.75 5.74 -21.74
N TYR A 459 4.43 6.08 -20.65
CA TYR A 459 4.09 5.56 -19.34
C TYR A 459 3.12 6.52 -18.64
N PRO A 460 1.94 6.05 -18.22
CA PRO A 460 0.91 6.90 -17.61
C PRO A 460 1.40 7.75 -16.43
N GLN A 461 2.27 7.19 -15.59
CA GLN A 461 2.81 7.90 -14.43
C GLN A 461 3.70 9.09 -14.79
N ASP A 462 4.32 9.10 -15.98
CA ASP A 462 5.09 10.26 -16.45
C ASP A 462 4.16 11.40 -16.85
N ILE A 463 3.05 11.07 -17.50
CA ILE A 463 1.98 12.03 -17.83
C ILE A 463 1.39 12.61 -16.54
N GLU A 464 1.07 11.74 -15.58
CA GLU A 464 0.50 12.09 -14.27
C GLU A 464 1.45 12.99 -13.46
N ARG A 465 2.75 12.67 -13.44
CA ARG A 465 3.80 13.46 -12.79
C ARG A 465 3.92 14.87 -13.40
N ILE A 466 3.88 14.98 -14.72
CA ILE A 466 3.94 16.28 -15.40
C ILE A 466 2.68 17.08 -15.10
N ALA A 467 1.50 16.47 -15.21
CA ALA A 467 0.23 17.10 -14.93
C ALA A 467 0.14 17.62 -13.48
N SER A 468 0.65 16.86 -12.50
CA SER A 468 0.63 17.24 -11.09
C SER A 468 1.51 18.46 -10.74
N LYS A 469 2.46 18.83 -11.60
CA LYS A 469 3.26 20.07 -11.47
C LYS A 469 2.50 21.32 -11.91
N VAL A 470 1.41 21.16 -12.66
CA VAL A 470 0.59 22.29 -13.10
C VAL A 470 -0.30 22.75 -11.95
N ASP A 471 -0.24 24.07 -11.64
CA ASP A 471 -1.07 24.64 -10.57
C ASP A 471 -2.56 24.40 -10.84
N GLY A 472 -3.25 23.80 -9.88
CA GLY A 472 -4.65 23.37 -9.98
C GLY A 472 -4.84 21.85 -9.99
N ILE A 473 -3.79 21.06 -10.24
CA ILE A 473 -3.77 19.61 -10.08
C ILE A 473 -2.86 19.24 -8.91
N ARG A 474 -3.25 18.26 -8.10
CA ARG A 474 -2.45 17.79 -6.96
C ARG A 474 -1.88 16.40 -7.24
N ASP A 475 -0.78 16.08 -6.58
CA ASP A 475 -0.20 14.74 -6.61
C ASP A 475 -1.21 13.66 -6.23
N ALA A 476 -1.16 12.53 -6.94
CA ALA A 476 -2.07 11.39 -6.79
C ALA A 476 -3.57 11.74 -6.95
N GLN A 477 -3.89 12.84 -7.67
CA GLN A 477 -5.25 13.24 -8.01
C GLN A 477 -5.49 13.33 -9.51
N CYS A 478 -4.65 12.69 -10.30
CA CYS A 478 -4.88 12.50 -11.73
C CYS A 478 -4.51 11.09 -12.15
N VAL A 479 -5.02 10.68 -13.30
CA VAL A 479 -4.77 9.37 -13.89
C VAL A 479 -4.81 9.47 -15.41
N ALA A 480 -3.78 8.93 -16.06
CA ALA A 480 -3.69 8.87 -17.51
C ALA A 480 -3.92 7.43 -18.00
N PHE A 481 -4.56 7.27 -19.14
CA PHE A 481 -4.78 6.00 -19.79
C PHE A 481 -5.04 6.18 -21.30
N SER A 482 -4.96 5.10 -22.04
CA SER A 482 -5.38 5.11 -23.43
C SER A 482 -6.87 4.80 -23.59
N ARG A 483 -7.48 5.39 -24.59
CA ARG A 483 -8.81 5.05 -25.10
C ARG A 483 -8.72 4.73 -26.59
N ILE A 484 -9.40 3.68 -27.01
CA ILE A 484 -9.53 3.34 -28.43
C ILE A 484 -10.86 3.93 -28.92
N ASP A 485 -10.83 4.70 -30.00
CA ASP A 485 -12.03 5.25 -30.62
C ASP A 485 -12.69 4.25 -31.57
N ASP A 486 -13.83 4.64 -32.15
CA ASP A 486 -14.61 3.80 -33.06
C ASP A 486 -13.86 3.46 -34.37
N SER A 487 -12.80 4.19 -34.71
CA SER A 487 -11.92 3.90 -35.85
C SER A 487 -10.79 2.91 -35.51
N GLY A 488 -10.65 2.53 -34.25
CA GLY A 488 -9.56 1.69 -33.73
C GLY A 488 -8.29 2.48 -33.41
N ALA A 489 -8.30 3.80 -33.46
CA ALA A 489 -7.15 4.62 -33.10
C ALA A 489 -7.04 4.76 -31.57
N GLU A 490 -5.83 4.61 -31.06
CA GLU A 490 -5.53 4.78 -29.64
C GLU A 490 -5.23 6.24 -29.31
N HIS A 491 -5.81 6.74 -28.23
CA HIS A 491 -5.71 8.12 -27.79
C HIS A 491 -5.29 8.20 -26.30
N ALA A 492 -4.44 9.17 -25.96
CA ALA A 492 -4.07 9.43 -24.57
C ALA A 492 -5.08 10.38 -23.92
N VAL A 493 -5.62 9.95 -22.78
CA VAL A 493 -6.59 10.70 -21.98
C VAL A 493 -6.04 10.89 -20.58
N LEU A 494 -6.25 12.09 -20.01
CA LEU A 494 -5.97 12.39 -18.61
C LEU A 494 -7.27 12.75 -17.88
N VAL A 495 -7.55 12.12 -16.76
CA VAL A 495 -8.62 12.51 -15.83
C VAL A 495 -7.98 13.09 -14.58
N ALA A 496 -8.40 14.28 -14.15
CA ALA A 496 -7.83 14.94 -12.98
C ALA A 496 -8.89 15.61 -12.10
N GLU A 497 -8.67 15.54 -10.78
CA GLU A 497 -9.51 16.27 -9.81
C GLU A 497 -9.15 17.75 -9.78
N SER A 498 -10.15 18.64 -9.93
CA SER A 498 -9.98 20.07 -9.83
C SER A 498 -11.17 20.75 -9.16
N ARG A 499 -10.98 22.02 -8.76
CA ARG A 499 -12.07 22.94 -8.35
C ARG A 499 -12.24 24.08 -9.36
N ARG A 500 -11.41 24.16 -10.39
CA ARG A 500 -11.46 25.24 -11.38
C ARG A 500 -12.62 25.02 -12.33
N THR A 501 -13.41 26.08 -12.54
CA THR A 501 -14.60 26.10 -13.38
C THR A 501 -14.47 27.18 -14.46
N GLY A 502 -15.31 27.14 -15.49
CA GLY A 502 -15.40 28.17 -16.52
C GLY A 502 -14.07 28.43 -17.24
N GLU A 503 -13.63 29.69 -17.31
CA GLU A 503 -12.39 30.08 -17.98
C GLU A 503 -11.13 29.48 -17.30
N ALA A 504 -11.10 29.43 -15.97
CA ALA A 504 -9.98 28.84 -15.24
C ALA A 504 -9.85 27.33 -15.49
N GLN A 505 -10.95 26.64 -15.79
CA GLN A 505 -10.97 25.25 -16.21
C GLN A 505 -10.30 25.08 -17.57
N ARG A 506 -10.67 25.91 -18.54
CA ARG A 506 -10.07 25.88 -19.90
C ARG A 506 -8.56 26.17 -19.84
N GLN A 507 -8.15 27.21 -19.11
CA GLN A 507 -6.73 27.53 -18.92
C GLN A 507 -5.94 26.40 -18.27
N LEU A 508 -6.54 25.66 -17.32
CA LEU A 508 -5.89 24.50 -16.70
C LEU A 508 -5.71 23.36 -17.71
N ILE A 509 -6.73 23.05 -18.52
CA ILE A 509 -6.66 22.03 -19.57
C ILE A 509 -5.55 22.37 -20.58
N ASP A 510 -5.50 23.61 -21.03
CA ASP A 510 -4.48 24.07 -21.98
C ASP A 510 -3.08 23.99 -21.38
N ALA A 511 -2.90 24.43 -20.13
CA ALA A 511 -1.62 24.37 -19.43
C ALA A 511 -1.12 22.93 -19.26
N VAL A 512 -2.00 22.00 -18.88
CA VAL A 512 -1.65 20.57 -18.76
C VAL A 512 -1.27 19.97 -20.11
N THR A 513 -2.07 20.23 -21.13
CA THR A 513 -1.82 19.75 -22.51
C THR A 513 -0.49 20.28 -23.05
N ALA A 514 -0.20 21.58 -22.82
CA ALA A 514 1.06 22.19 -23.21
C ALA A 514 2.26 21.60 -22.47
N ALA A 515 2.15 21.39 -21.14
CA ALA A 515 3.23 20.81 -20.34
C ALA A 515 3.57 19.38 -20.78
N VAL A 516 2.55 18.53 -20.97
CA VAL A 516 2.74 17.14 -21.43
C VAL A 516 3.34 17.12 -22.85
N ARG A 517 2.86 17.99 -23.74
CA ARG A 517 3.42 18.11 -25.08
C ARG A 517 4.88 18.57 -25.07
N GLN A 518 5.23 19.52 -24.21
CA GLN A 518 6.57 20.05 -24.11
C GLN A 518 7.56 19.01 -23.56
N GLU A 519 7.19 18.30 -22.48
CA GLU A 519 8.11 17.36 -21.83
C GLU A 519 8.15 15.99 -22.52
N LEU A 520 7.00 15.47 -23.01
CA LEU A 520 6.91 14.16 -23.61
C LEU A 520 6.65 14.17 -25.12
N GLY A 521 6.49 15.34 -25.76
CA GLY A 521 6.06 15.43 -27.17
C GLY A 521 4.76 14.67 -27.45
N LEU A 522 3.94 14.43 -26.43
CA LEU A 522 2.68 13.74 -26.48
C LEU A 522 1.54 14.75 -26.51
N LEU A 523 0.63 14.60 -27.48
CA LEU A 523 -0.62 15.35 -27.49
C LEU A 523 -1.68 14.54 -26.74
N LEU A 524 -2.19 15.08 -25.63
CA LEU A 524 -3.37 14.53 -25.00
C LEU A 524 -4.59 14.83 -25.86
N SER A 525 -5.37 13.80 -26.19
CA SER A 525 -6.61 13.97 -26.95
C SER A 525 -7.72 14.53 -26.09
N GLU A 526 -7.67 14.27 -24.78
CA GLU A 526 -8.71 14.70 -23.86
C GLU A 526 -8.11 14.89 -22.45
N VAL A 527 -8.47 16.01 -21.80
CA VAL A 527 -8.22 16.25 -20.36
C VAL A 527 -9.57 16.49 -19.69
N VAL A 528 -9.97 15.53 -18.85
CA VAL A 528 -11.26 15.53 -18.15
C VAL A 528 -11.07 15.98 -16.71
N LEU A 529 -11.71 17.09 -16.34
CA LEU A 529 -11.68 17.55 -14.96
C LEU A 529 -12.92 17.07 -14.20
N ILE A 530 -12.70 16.42 -13.06
CA ILE A 530 -13.73 15.86 -12.18
C ILE A 530 -13.71 16.53 -10.81
N LYS A 531 -14.83 16.43 -10.09
CA LYS A 531 -14.97 16.97 -8.74
C LYS A 531 -13.97 16.31 -7.78
N ARG A 532 -13.47 17.09 -6.83
CA ARG A 532 -12.54 16.59 -5.81
C ARG A 532 -13.14 15.49 -4.96
N GLY A 533 -12.34 14.44 -4.70
CA GLY A 533 -12.73 13.28 -3.89
C GLY A 533 -13.51 12.22 -4.64
N THR A 534 -13.71 12.38 -5.97
CA THR A 534 -14.50 11.44 -6.78
C THR A 534 -13.63 10.49 -7.62
N LEU A 535 -12.32 10.74 -7.71
CA LEU A 535 -11.39 9.85 -8.41
C LEU A 535 -11.36 8.47 -7.73
N PRO A 536 -11.64 7.39 -8.45
CA PRO A 536 -11.63 6.04 -7.89
C PRO A 536 -10.26 5.65 -7.31
N LYS A 537 -10.25 5.23 -6.04
CA LYS A 537 -9.04 4.80 -5.32
C LYS A 537 -9.23 3.46 -4.63
N THR A 538 -8.14 2.73 -4.44
CA THR A 538 -8.11 1.53 -3.60
C THR A 538 -8.23 1.90 -2.12
N SER A 539 -8.44 0.90 -1.27
CA SER A 539 -8.42 1.05 0.20
C SER A 539 -7.07 1.55 0.75
N SER A 540 -5.98 1.35 -0.01
CA SER A 540 -4.64 1.86 0.31
C SER A 540 -4.35 3.24 -0.28
N GLY A 541 -5.32 3.88 -0.96
CA GLY A 541 -5.18 5.22 -1.53
C GLY A 541 -4.65 5.28 -2.98
N LYS A 542 -4.30 4.14 -3.59
CA LYS A 542 -3.83 4.08 -4.98
C LYS A 542 -4.96 4.36 -5.97
N VAL A 543 -4.68 5.11 -7.02
CA VAL A 543 -5.66 5.41 -8.08
C VAL A 543 -6.01 4.15 -8.88
N ARG A 544 -7.31 3.95 -9.14
CA ARG A 544 -7.85 2.82 -9.91
C ARG A 544 -8.00 3.21 -11.38
N ARG A 545 -6.92 3.11 -12.15
CA ARG A 545 -6.86 3.52 -13.57
C ARG A 545 -7.96 2.89 -14.42
N ARG A 546 -8.12 1.58 -14.34
CA ARG A 546 -9.14 0.84 -15.11
C ARG A 546 -10.57 1.24 -14.75
N GLU A 547 -10.85 1.38 -13.46
CA GLU A 547 -12.18 1.80 -13.01
C GLU A 547 -12.49 3.22 -13.47
N THR A 548 -11.50 4.12 -13.42
CA THR A 548 -11.66 5.49 -13.92
C THR A 548 -11.94 5.51 -15.42
N LYS A 549 -11.21 4.71 -16.20
CA LYS A 549 -11.45 4.54 -17.63
C LYS A 549 -12.88 4.05 -17.91
N GLN A 550 -13.31 2.97 -17.24
CA GLN A 550 -14.67 2.42 -17.38
C GLN A 550 -15.77 3.42 -16.99
N ARG A 551 -15.56 4.19 -15.92
CA ARG A 551 -16.52 5.23 -15.51
C ARG A 551 -16.58 6.38 -16.50
N LEU A 552 -15.45 6.77 -17.11
CA LEU A 552 -15.44 7.76 -18.19
C LEU A 552 -16.23 7.27 -19.39
N GLU A 553 -15.96 6.05 -19.85
CA GLU A 553 -16.65 5.42 -21.00
C GLU A 553 -18.17 5.27 -20.79
N ARG A 554 -18.60 5.12 -19.53
CA ARG A 554 -20.04 5.03 -19.15
C ARG A 554 -20.68 6.37 -18.79
N GLY A 555 -19.95 7.49 -18.85
CA GLY A 555 -20.44 8.80 -18.43
C GLY A 555 -20.75 8.89 -16.92
N GLN A 556 -20.07 8.13 -16.08
CA GLN A 556 -20.30 7.99 -14.65
C GLN A 556 -19.32 8.81 -13.78
N LEU A 557 -18.46 9.63 -14.40
CA LEU A 557 -17.58 10.53 -13.67
C LEU A 557 -18.34 11.82 -13.31
N GLU A 558 -18.13 12.32 -12.11
CA GLU A 558 -18.68 13.60 -11.66
C GLU A 558 -17.85 14.74 -12.21
N LEU A 559 -18.23 15.25 -13.37
CA LEU A 559 -17.51 16.34 -14.03
C LEU A 559 -17.60 17.64 -13.20
N VAL A 560 -16.56 18.45 -13.30
CA VAL A 560 -16.60 19.84 -12.83
C VAL A 560 -17.59 20.59 -13.73
N GLY A 561 -18.61 21.23 -13.14
CA GLY A 561 -19.62 22.00 -13.88
C GLY A 561 -19.04 23.29 -14.47
N ASP A 562 -19.71 23.83 -15.49
CA ASP A 562 -19.38 25.13 -16.08
C ASP A 562 -19.82 26.33 -15.23
N GLU A 563 -20.46 26.12 -14.08
CA GLU A 563 -20.86 27.19 -13.17
C GLU A 563 -19.64 27.84 -12.52
N PRO A 564 -19.57 29.19 -12.48
CA PRO A 564 -18.48 29.88 -11.78
C PRO A 564 -18.52 29.56 -10.29
N ASP A 565 -17.36 29.27 -9.71
CA ASP A 565 -17.18 28.99 -8.29
C ASP A 565 -17.71 30.19 -7.48
N ALA A 566 -18.75 29.98 -6.68
CA ALA A 566 -19.19 30.97 -5.68
C ALA A 566 -18.04 31.10 -4.67
N GLY A 567 -17.31 32.21 -4.78
CA GLY A 567 -15.99 32.49 -4.21
C GLY A 567 -15.75 31.95 -2.81
N ASP A 568 -14.51 31.64 -2.58
CA ASP A 568 -13.92 31.27 -1.29
C ASP A 568 -14.07 32.42 -0.25
N GLU A 569 -15.26 32.55 0.35
CA GLU A 569 -15.56 33.53 1.40
C GLU A 569 -14.99 33.16 2.78
N THR A 570 -14.09 32.20 2.88
CA THR A 570 -13.53 31.75 4.17
C THR A 570 -12.17 32.38 4.52
N ALA A 571 -11.66 33.33 3.73
CA ALA A 571 -10.37 33.97 4.00
C ALA A 571 -10.43 35.40 4.58
N ALA A 572 -11.59 35.93 4.97
CA ALA A 572 -11.69 37.30 5.48
C ALA A 572 -12.71 37.46 6.61
N LYS A 573 -12.61 36.69 7.70
CA LYS A 573 -13.17 37.13 8.99
C LYS A 573 -12.00 37.44 9.94
N LYS A 574 -11.44 38.64 9.75
CA LYS A 574 -10.69 39.37 10.78
C LYS A 574 -11.67 39.76 11.90
N SER A 575 -11.22 39.49 13.11
CA SER A 575 -11.85 39.86 14.38
C SER A 575 -12.48 41.24 14.42
N PRO A 576 -13.65 41.43 15.03
CA PRO A 576 -14.05 42.74 15.51
C PRO A 576 -13.32 43.07 16.81
N ALA A 577 -12.79 44.30 16.85
CA ALA A 577 -12.19 44.93 18.01
C ALA A 577 -13.15 44.93 19.20
N VAL A 578 -12.63 44.58 20.37
CA VAL A 578 -13.30 44.81 21.66
C VAL A 578 -13.25 46.28 21.94
N GLU A 579 -14.35 46.98 21.78
CA GLU A 579 -14.60 48.31 22.36
C GLU A 579 -15.03 48.17 23.81
N ASN A 580 -14.17 48.70 24.65
CA ASN A 580 -14.36 48.81 26.09
C ASN A 580 -15.38 49.93 26.39
N GLN A 581 -16.54 49.60 26.91
CA GLN A 581 -17.40 50.60 27.60
C GLN A 581 -17.72 50.13 28.99
N SER A 582 -17.02 50.75 29.90
CA SER A 582 -17.34 50.88 31.32
C SER A 582 -18.64 51.68 31.57
N ARG A 583 -19.48 51.17 32.47
CA ARG A 583 -20.46 51.81 33.39
C ARG A 583 -21.49 50.75 33.77
N GLY A 584 -21.80 50.40 35.01
CA GLY A 584 -21.81 51.09 36.26
C GLY A 584 -23.06 50.61 36.96
N ALA A 585 -22.90 50.13 38.19
CA ALA A 585 -23.87 50.08 39.29
C ALA A 585 -25.23 49.33 39.11
N ILE A 586 -25.48 48.28 39.79
CA ILE A 586 -25.99 48.08 41.16
C ILE A 586 -25.86 46.60 41.50
#